data_30ccf6b89a01a22b3ed1b6bd85f6a3ed
#
_entry.id   30ccf6b89a01a22b3ed1b6bd85f6a3ed
#
_cell.length_a   1.000
_cell.length_b   1.000
_cell.length_c   1.000
_cell.angle_alpha   90.00
_cell.angle_beta   90.00
_cell.angle_gamma   90.00
#
_symmetry.space_group_name_H-M   'P 1'
#
loop_
_entity.id
_entity.type
_entity.pdbx_description
1 polymer ?
#
loop_
_entity_poly.entity_id
_entity_poly.type
_entity_poly.pdbx_seq_one_letter_code
_entity_poly.pdbx_strand_id
1 'polypeptide(L)'
;MNYIAGYTVHNDISGSGMIKQDNGNFVRGKNMPASAPFGPFLVSADEVVNPYTIQIKLDVDGRVLQDGTTGTMLFKIAELISYISKKMPLEPGDIVATGTPAAVSYTHLTLPTIYSV
;
A
#
# COMPACT_ATOMS: atom_id res chain seq x y z
N MET A 1 2.30 -10.57 16.72
CA MET A 1 1.55 -9.52 16.00
C MET A 1 0.06 -9.53 16.38
N ASN A 2 -0.23 -9.39 17.67
CA ASN A 2 -1.60 -9.55 18.21
C ASN A 2 -2.55 -8.36 17.94
N TYR A 3 -2.09 -7.35 17.21
CA TYR A 3 -2.87 -6.14 16.93
C TYR A 3 -3.28 -6.01 15.45
N ILE A 4 -2.94 -7.00 14.62
CA ILE A 4 -3.28 -7.03 13.21
C ILE A 4 -4.50 -7.93 13.05
N ALA A 5 -5.61 -7.37 12.57
CA ALA A 5 -6.82 -8.14 12.29
C ALA A 5 -6.68 -8.96 11.01
N GLY A 6 -6.00 -8.43 9.99
CA GLY A 6 -5.83 -9.11 8.71
C GLY A 6 -5.10 -8.28 7.69
N TYR A 7 -5.10 -8.77 6.46
CA TYR A 7 -4.40 -8.22 5.32
C TYR A 7 -5.34 -8.07 4.13
N THR A 8 -5.16 -7.01 3.38
CA THR A 8 -5.92 -6.78 2.14
C THR A 8 -5.04 -6.12 1.08
N VAL A 9 -5.43 -6.21 -0.16
CA VAL A 9 -4.81 -5.45 -1.24
C VAL A 9 -5.33 -4.01 -1.19
N HIS A 10 -4.44 -3.05 -1.27
CA HIS A 10 -4.77 -1.63 -1.35
C HIS A 10 -4.05 -0.99 -2.53
N ASN A 11 -4.75 -0.14 -3.25
CA ASN A 11 -4.20 0.58 -4.38
C ASN A 11 -4.19 2.09 -4.08
N ASP A 12 -3.01 2.63 -3.77
CA ASP A 12 -2.80 4.06 -3.52
C ASP A 12 -2.61 4.82 -4.84
N ILE A 13 -3.70 5.05 -5.56
CA ILE A 13 -3.67 5.79 -6.82
C ILE A 13 -3.25 7.23 -6.58
N SER A 14 -2.23 7.66 -7.30
CA SER A 14 -1.59 8.95 -7.07
C SER A 14 -1.69 9.86 -8.29
N GLY A 15 -2.27 11.04 -8.11
CA GLY A 15 -2.30 12.11 -9.10
C GLY A 15 -0.97 12.86 -9.15
N SER A 16 0.05 12.31 -9.80
CA SER A 16 1.40 12.89 -9.80
C SER A 16 1.46 14.25 -10.44
N GLY A 17 0.62 14.52 -11.45
CA GLY A 17 0.49 15.84 -12.03
C GLY A 17 0.05 16.89 -11.00
N MET A 18 -0.92 16.53 -10.14
CA MET A 18 -1.38 17.39 -9.04
C MET A 18 -0.30 17.57 -7.98
N ILE A 19 0.37 16.48 -7.58
CA ILE A 19 1.47 16.52 -6.61
C ILE A 19 2.58 17.44 -7.10
N LYS A 20 2.94 17.35 -8.38
CA LYS A 20 3.94 18.21 -8.99
C LYS A 20 3.50 19.69 -9.03
N GLN A 21 2.25 19.97 -9.39
CA GLN A 21 1.68 21.32 -9.37
C GLN A 21 1.66 21.93 -7.98
N ASP A 22 1.49 21.10 -6.96
CA ASP A 22 1.43 21.49 -5.55
C ASP A 22 2.80 21.48 -4.87
N ASN A 23 3.89 21.57 -5.63
CA ASN A 23 5.28 21.58 -5.14
C ASN A 23 5.63 20.38 -4.24
N GLY A 24 5.10 19.21 -4.57
CA GLY A 24 5.32 17.97 -3.80
C GLY A 24 4.33 17.72 -2.67
N ASN A 25 3.33 18.55 -2.50
CA ASN A 25 2.26 18.30 -1.52
C ASN A 25 1.36 17.15 -2.00
N PHE A 26 1.24 16.12 -1.17
CA PHE A 26 0.50 14.91 -1.50
C PHE A 26 -1.01 15.02 -1.28
N VAL A 27 -1.50 16.00 -0.51
CA VAL A 27 -2.89 16.05 -0.06
C VAL A 27 -3.87 15.92 -1.23
N ARG A 28 -3.77 16.77 -2.23
CA ARG A 28 -4.70 16.78 -3.37
C ARG A 28 -4.53 15.54 -4.26
N GLY A 29 -3.30 15.16 -4.53
CA GLY A 29 -2.96 14.03 -5.41
C GLY A 29 -3.23 12.65 -4.81
N LYS A 30 -3.43 12.55 -3.50
CA LYS A 30 -3.76 11.31 -2.78
C LYS A 30 -5.22 11.21 -2.35
N ASN A 31 -5.98 12.30 -2.48
CA ASN A 31 -7.37 12.38 -2.03
C ASN A 31 -8.36 12.60 -3.19
N MET A 32 -8.07 12.08 -4.36
CA MET A 32 -9.01 12.08 -5.48
C MET A 32 -10.16 11.11 -5.20
N PRO A 33 -11.36 11.35 -5.73
CA PRO A 33 -12.44 10.38 -5.63
C PRO A 33 -12.02 9.01 -6.14
N ALA A 34 -12.33 7.95 -5.37
CA ALA A 34 -12.00 6.56 -5.68
C ALA A 34 -10.50 6.24 -5.85
N SER A 35 -9.60 7.05 -5.31
CA SER A 35 -8.15 6.88 -5.46
C SER A 35 -7.51 5.91 -4.46
N ALA A 36 -8.28 5.36 -3.53
CA ALA A 36 -7.77 4.47 -2.49
C ALA A 36 -8.63 3.19 -2.36
N PRO A 37 -8.88 2.45 -3.46
CA PRO A 37 -9.62 1.21 -3.35
C PRO A 37 -8.82 0.17 -2.57
N PHE A 38 -9.51 -0.61 -1.75
CA PHE A 38 -8.94 -1.76 -1.05
C PHE A 38 -9.90 -2.95 -1.09
N GLY A 39 -9.37 -4.15 -0.98
CA GLY A 39 -10.15 -5.37 -1.13
C GLY A 39 -9.61 -6.26 -2.26
N PRO A 40 -10.45 -7.20 -2.79
CA PRO A 40 -11.89 -7.39 -2.48
C PRO A 40 -12.16 -8.09 -1.16
N PHE A 41 -11.15 -8.69 -0.52
CA PHE A 41 -11.27 -9.45 0.71
C PHE A 41 -10.32 -8.90 1.77
N LEU A 42 -10.70 -9.05 3.02
CA LEU A 42 -9.80 -9.00 4.17
C LEU A 42 -9.48 -10.44 4.55
N VAL A 43 -8.22 -10.82 4.43
CA VAL A 43 -7.73 -12.13 4.87
C VAL A 43 -7.28 -12.00 6.31
N SER A 44 -7.81 -12.83 7.19
CA SER A 44 -7.49 -12.77 8.62
C SER A 44 -6.00 -13.06 8.89
N ALA A 45 -5.45 -12.48 9.94
CA ALA A 45 -4.01 -12.56 10.21
C ALA A 45 -3.53 -13.99 10.51
N ASP A 46 -4.41 -14.87 10.97
CA ASP A 46 -4.12 -16.28 11.24
C ASP A 46 -4.06 -17.15 9.98
N GLU A 47 -4.71 -16.71 8.89
CA GLU A 47 -4.62 -17.38 7.59
C GLU A 47 -3.32 -17.04 6.84
N VAL A 48 -2.68 -15.93 7.16
CA VAL A 48 -1.43 -15.50 6.53
C VAL A 48 -0.24 -15.98 7.34
N VAL A 49 0.30 -17.14 6.99
CA VAL A 49 1.41 -17.78 7.71
C VAL A 49 2.65 -16.89 7.77
N ASN A 50 2.98 -16.21 6.67
CA ASN A 50 4.11 -15.29 6.62
C ASN A 50 3.79 -14.09 5.69
N PRO A 51 3.54 -12.90 6.25
CA PRO A 51 3.22 -11.72 5.46
C PRO A 51 4.41 -11.17 4.65
N TYR A 52 5.60 -11.73 4.82
CA TYR A 52 6.82 -11.31 4.11
C TYR A 52 7.20 -12.22 2.92
N THR A 53 6.30 -13.08 2.49
CA THR A 53 6.50 -13.97 1.34
C THR A 53 5.40 -13.85 0.29
N ILE A 54 4.60 -12.78 0.38
CA ILE A 54 3.47 -12.55 -0.52
C ILE A 54 3.99 -11.91 -1.80
N GLN A 55 3.60 -12.50 -2.94
CA GLN A 55 3.85 -11.92 -4.26
C GLN A 55 2.84 -10.80 -4.53
N ILE A 56 3.34 -9.67 -4.99
CA ILE A 56 2.52 -8.51 -5.39
C ILE A 56 2.73 -8.25 -6.87
N LYS A 57 1.65 -8.28 -7.64
CA LYS A 57 1.69 -8.04 -9.07
C LYS A 57 0.64 -7.02 -9.47
N LEU A 58 1.02 -6.08 -10.32
CA LEU A 58 0.12 -5.14 -10.97
C LEU A 58 0.16 -5.36 -12.48
N ASP A 59 -1.01 -5.56 -13.04
CA ASP A 59 -1.22 -5.64 -14.49
C ASP A 59 -2.21 -4.57 -14.91
N VAL A 60 -1.91 -3.88 -16.00
CA VAL A 60 -2.82 -2.92 -16.62
C VAL A 60 -2.86 -3.21 -18.12
N ASP A 61 -4.02 -3.55 -18.63
CA ASP A 61 -4.24 -3.88 -20.04
C ASP A 61 -3.28 -4.96 -20.58
N GLY A 62 -3.01 -6.00 -19.78
CA GLY A 62 -2.12 -7.10 -20.13
C GLY A 62 -0.63 -6.77 -20.01
N ARG A 63 -0.29 -5.60 -19.49
CA ARG A 63 1.10 -5.21 -19.22
C ARG A 63 1.40 -5.30 -17.74
N VAL A 64 2.39 -6.09 -17.37
CA VAL A 64 2.87 -6.16 -15.99
C VAL A 64 3.66 -4.90 -15.70
N LEU A 65 3.16 -4.11 -14.76
CA LEU A 65 3.76 -2.84 -14.35
C LEU A 65 4.46 -2.95 -13.00
N GLN A 66 4.12 -3.96 -12.23
CA GLN A 66 4.77 -4.28 -10.98
C GLN A 66 4.75 -5.78 -10.77
N ASP A 67 5.89 -6.32 -10.36
CA ASP A 67 6.05 -7.71 -9.98
C ASP A 67 7.12 -7.77 -8.89
N GLY A 68 6.72 -8.09 -7.67
CA GLY A 68 7.60 -8.03 -6.52
C GLY A 68 7.04 -8.82 -5.34
N THR A 69 7.72 -8.71 -4.22
CA THR A 69 7.34 -9.43 -3.01
C THR A 69 7.42 -8.55 -1.78
N THR A 70 6.54 -8.80 -0.81
CA THR A 70 6.59 -8.17 0.52
C THR A 70 7.88 -8.50 1.28
N GLY A 71 8.64 -9.50 0.85
CA GLY A 71 9.94 -9.83 1.42
C GLY A 71 10.97 -8.71 1.35
N THR A 72 10.83 -7.82 0.36
CA THR A 72 11.71 -6.67 0.15
C THR A 72 11.35 -5.44 1.00
N MET A 73 10.34 -5.53 1.86
CA MET A 73 9.97 -4.42 2.76
C MET A 73 11.17 -3.94 3.56
N LEU A 74 11.45 -2.63 3.48
CA LEU A 74 12.54 -1.98 4.22
C LEU A 74 12.27 -2.03 5.72
N PHE A 75 11.07 -1.63 6.14
CA PHE A 75 10.60 -1.72 7.51
C PHE A 75 9.56 -2.82 7.63
N LYS A 76 9.67 -3.63 8.67
CA LYS A 76 8.70 -4.71 8.90
C LYS A 76 7.39 -4.17 9.49
N ILE A 77 6.29 -4.87 9.26
CA ILE A 77 4.95 -4.42 9.68
C ILE A 77 4.88 -4.05 11.15
N ALA A 78 5.47 -4.87 12.03
CA ALA A 78 5.51 -4.60 13.47
C ALA A 78 6.26 -3.30 13.81
N GLU A 79 7.33 -2.99 13.07
CA GLU A 79 8.10 -1.75 13.24
C GLU A 79 7.27 -0.54 12.81
N LEU A 80 6.58 -0.63 11.67
CA LEU A 80 5.69 0.41 11.17
C LEU A 80 4.58 0.72 12.17
N ILE A 81 3.87 -0.30 12.64
CA ILE A 81 2.78 -0.14 13.62
C ILE A 81 3.31 0.46 14.91
N SER A 82 4.45 -0.05 15.43
CA SER A 82 5.08 0.50 16.63
C SER A 82 5.50 1.96 16.45
N TYR A 83 5.99 2.34 15.27
CA TYR A 83 6.37 3.71 14.99
C TYR A 83 5.15 4.64 14.93
N ILE A 84 4.13 4.24 14.20
CA ILE A 84 2.90 5.02 14.04
C ILE A 84 2.19 5.21 15.39
N SER A 85 2.01 4.14 16.17
CA SER A 85 1.32 4.16 17.45
C SER A 85 1.98 5.04 18.53
N LYS A 86 3.27 5.35 18.37
CA LYS A 86 3.97 6.33 19.21
C LYS A 86 3.66 7.78 18.83
N LYS A 87 3.08 8.03 17.68
CA LYS A 87 2.80 9.36 17.14
C LYS A 87 1.31 9.70 17.17
N MET A 88 0.47 8.69 16.98
CA MET A 88 -0.97 8.82 16.95
C MET A 88 -1.62 7.53 17.45
N PRO A 89 -2.79 7.61 18.11
CA PRO A 89 -3.54 6.42 18.48
C PRO A 89 -3.96 5.65 17.21
N LEU A 90 -3.92 4.34 17.27
CA LEU A 90 -4.50 3.44 16.27
C LEU A 90 -5.74 2.81 16.88
N GLU A 91 -6.83 2.84 16.13
CA GLU A 91 -8.14 2.31 16.54
C GLU A 91 -8.49 1.04 15.75
N PRO A 92 -9.33 0.16 16.28
CA PRO A 92 -9.84 -0.97 15.50
C PRO A 92 -10.57 -0.48 14.23
N GLY A 93 -10.15 -0.99 13.09
CA GLY A 93 -10.64 -0.59 11.77
C GLY A 93 -9.72 0.36 11.01
N ASP A 94 -8.64 0.83 11.62
CA ASP A 94 -7.61 1.60 10.92
C ASP A 94 -6.88 0.74 9.89
N ILE A 95 -6.59 1.35 8.74
CA ILE A 95 -5.83 0.71 7.66
C ILE A 95 -4.47 1.36 7.56
N VAL A 96 -3.43 0.55 7.63
CA VAL A 96 -2.04 0.99 7.48
C VAL A 96 -1.53 0.57 6.11
N ALA A 97 -1.32 1.55 5.23
CA ALA A 97 -0.67 1.33 3.96
C ALA A 97 0.85 1.16 4.16
N THR A 98 1.37 -0.03 3.88
CA THR A 98 2.73 -0.44 4.28
C THR A 98 3.81 -0.17 3.25
N GLY A 99 3.48 0.37 2.10
CA GLY A 99 4.42 0.57 1.01
C GLY A 99 4.30 -0.48 -0.09
N THR A 100 5.06 -0.31 -1.16
CA THR A 100 4.97 -1.15 -2.36
C THR A 100 6.35 -1.50 -2.88
N PRO A 101 6.54 -2.66 -3.53
CA PRO A 101 7.72 -2.95 -4.32
C PRO A 101 7.92 -1.90 -5.43
N ALA A 102 9.15 -1.78 -5.91
CA ALA A 102 9.45 -0.89 -7.04
C ALA A 102 8.57 -1.24 -8.25
N ALA A 103 7.89 -0.22 -8.79
CA ALA A 103 7.18 -0.34 -10.05
C ALA A 103 8.15 -0.17 -11.23
N VAL A 104 7.86 -0.82 -12.35
CA VAL A 104 8.57 -0.54 -13.61
C VAL A 104 8.20 0.90 -14.03
N SER A 105 9.18 1.79 -13.99
CA SER A 105 9.01 3.21 -14.32
C SER A 105 8.53 3.39 -15.75
N TYR A 106 7.26 3.72 -15.93
CA TYR A 106 6.80 4.35 -17.16
C TYR A 106 6.58 5.84 -16.88
N THR A 107 7.28 6.66 -17.60
CA THR A 107 7.42 8.10 -17.41
C THR A 107 6.13 8.93 -17.58
N HIS A 108 4.97 8.30 -17.82
CA HIS A 108 3.71 9.01 -18.10
C HIS A 108 2.46 8.48 -17.38
N LEU A 109 2.57 7.39 -16.62
CA LEU A 109 1.47 6.89 -15.80
C LEU A 109 1.98 6.72 -14.37
N THR A 110 1.51 7.54 -13.51
CA THR A 110 1.65 7.27 -12.08
C THR A 110 0.72 6.15 -11.71
N LEU A 111 1.34 5.04 -11.52
CA LEU A 111 0.64 3.81 -11.25
C LEU A 111 0.36 3.66 -9.78
N PRO A 112 -0.71 2.96 -9.52
CA PRO A 112 -1.15 2.67 -8.18
C PRO A 112 -0.13 1.81 -7.44
N THR A 113 -0.01 2.08 -6.20
CA THR A 113 0.77 1.33 -5.25
C THR A 113 -0.15 0.33 -4.56
N ILE A 114 0.16 -0.95 -4.62
CA ILE A 114 -0.64 -2.01 -4.01
C ILE A 114 -0.04 -2.33 -2.64
N TYR A 115 -0.88 -2.39 -1.63
CA TYR A 115 -0.49 -2.73 -0.28
C TYR A 115 -1.32 -3.91 0.22
N SER A 116 -0.67 -4.77 0.98
CA SER A 116 -1.32 -5.79 1.78
C SER A 116 -1.21 -5.37 3.24
N VAL A 117 -2.32 -5.19 3.89
CA VAL A 117 -2.40 -4.98 5.35
C VAL A 117 -3.10 -6.14 5.98
#